data_584c9d3497d77557b9d7891c2b9fc8f0
#
_entry.id   584c9d3497d77557b9d7891c2b9fc8f0
#
_cell.length_a   1.000
_cell.length_b   1.000
_cell.length_c   1.000
_cell.angle_alpha   90.00
_cell.angle_beta   90.00
_cell.angle_gamma   90.00
#
_symmetry.space_group_name_H-M   'P 1'
#
loop_
_entity.id
_entity.type
_entity.pdbx_description
1 polymer ?
#
loop_
_entity_poly.entity_id
_entity_poly.type
_entity_poly.pdbx_seq_one_letter_code
_entity_poly.pdbx_strand_id
1 'polypeptide(L)'
;MFRSFRAALGRFCARRAAAAQRTAPRRALAWLRLGCKFAPSFADTYPALVHLSRALDDRWGAVEAAREATVRFPDHADAWMLLGEALQMVFRQDDALGAFEQALALEERADAAMAAGTLFQRTGRFADAAARFARAYAAGGGATALWHNAQSLYDAGDHGAADEALNLWATEVPDGHSRLPEARAELRAKAAARAQIQ
;
A
#
# COMPACT_ATOMS: atom_id res chain seq x y z
N MET A 1 -30.36 20.71 -11.75
CA MET A 1 -31.30 19.85 -11.00
C MET A 1 -30.83 18.39 -10.91
N PHE A 2 -30.44 17.70 -12.00
CA PHE A 2 -30.00 16.30 -11.98
C PHE A 2 -28.72 16.03 -11.16
N ARG A 3 -27.71 16.93 -11.15
CA ARG A 3 -26.47 16.76 -10.39
C ARG A 3 -26.70 16.74 -8.88
N SER A 4 -27.57 17.62 -8.38
CA SER A 4 -27.92 17.69 -6.94
C SER A 4 -28.68 16.45 -6.47
N PHE A 5 -29.59 15.92 -7.31
CA PHE A 5 -30.32 14.70 -7.02
C PHE A 5 -29.39 13.47 -6.94
N ARG A 6 -28.48 13.32 -7.90
CA ARG A 6 -27.49 12.22 -7.90
C ARG A 6 -26.60 12.27 -6.65
N ALA A 7 -26.11 13.46 -6.29
CA ALA A 7 -25.31 13.63 -5.08
C ALA A 7 -26.11 13.31 -3.80
N ALA A 8 -27.38 13.69 -3.73
CA ALA A 8 -28.25 13.32 -2.60
C ALA A 8 -28.47 11.80 -2.50
N LEU A 9 -28.65 11.13 -3.64
CA LEU A 9 -28.78 9.67 -3.69
C LEU A 9 -27.51 8.96 -3.26
N GLY A 10 -26.34 9.45 -3.68
CA GLY A 10 -25.04 8.91 -3.23
C GLY A 10 -24.88 9.00 -1.72
N ARG A 11 -25.13 10.18 -1.13
CA ARG A 11 -25.10 10.35 0.34
C ARG A 11 -26.11 9.47 1.06
N PHE A 12 -27.30 9.27 0.49
CA PHE A 12 -28.29 8.35 1.04
C PHE A 12 -27.78 6.90 1.04
N CYS A 13 -27.21 6.44 -0.06
CA CYS A 13 -26.61 5.10 -0.16
C CYS A 13 -25.47 4.91 0.85
N ALA A 14 -24.58 5.89 0.99
CA ALA A 14 -23.48 5.85 1.95
C ALA A 14 -23.99 5.74 3.41
N ARG A 15 -25.01 6.53 3.78
CA ARG A 15 -25.64 6.45 5.11
C ARG A 15 -26.27 5.08 5.36
N ARG A 16 -26.99 4.54 4.38
CA ARG A 16 -27.60 3.21 4.48
C ARG A 16 -26.55 2.10 4.60
N ALA A 17 -25.46 2.22 3.86
CA ALA A 17 -24.33 1.30 3.97
C ALA A 17 -23.73 1.35 5.37
N ALA A 18 -23.41 2.53 5.89
CA ALA A 18 -22.86 2.71 7.23
C ALA A 18 -23.77 2.13 8.32
N ALA A 19 -25.08 2.37 8.24
CA ALA A 19 -26.05 1.81 9.18
C ALA A 19 -26.12 0.28 9.13
N ALA A 20 -25.96 -0.33 7.96
CA ALA A 20 -26.05 -1.77 7.76
C ALA A 20 -24.72 -2.52 7.97
N GLN A 21 -23.60 -1.82 8.06
CA GLN A 21 -22.26 -2.42 8.02
C GLN A 21 -22.02 -3.46 9.11
N ARG A 22 -22.51 -3.23 10.33
CA ARG A 22 -22.35 -4.14 11.47
C ARG A 22 -23.35 -5.28 11.49
N THR A 23 -24.59 -5.03 11.09
CA THR A 23 -25.71 -5.96 11.27
C THR A 23 -26.03 -6.76 10.00
N ALA A 24 -25.78 -6.20 8.83
CA ALA A 24 -26.08 -6.79 7.54
C ALA A 24 -25.03 -6.39 6.48
N PRO A 25 -23.77 -6.85 6.59
CA PRO A 25 -22.66 -6.37 5.77
C PRO A 25 -22.89 -6.61 4.26
N ARG A 26 -23.57 -7.69 3.87
CA ARG A 26 -23.94 -7.92 2.46
C ARG A 26 -24.92 -6.87 1.93
N ARG A 27 -25.83 -6.37 2.78
CA ARG A 27 -26.73 -5.26 2.39
C ARG A 27 -25.96 -3.94 2.31
N ALA A 28 -25.01 -3.72 3.21
CA ALA A 28 -24.12 -2.56 3.15
C ALA A 28 -23.33 -2.55 1.83
N LEU A 29 -22.79 -3.70 1.41
CA LEU A 29 -22.08 -3.85 0.14
C LEU A 29 -22.98 -3.47 -1.06
N ALA A 30 -24.24 -3.93 -1.05
CA ALA A 30 -25.21 -3.58 -2.10
C ALA A 30 -25.48 -2.06 -2.16
N TRP A 31 -25.60 -1.40 -0.99
CA TRP A 31 -25.74 0.05 -0.93
C TRP A 31 -24.54 0.81 -1.43
N LEU A 32 -23.32 0.35 -1.14
CA LEU A 32 -22.09 0.96 -1.64
C LEU A 32 -22.00 0.82 -3.17
N ARG A 33 -22.26 -0.37 -3.72
CA ARG A 33 -22.30 -0.60 -5.18
C ARG A 33 -23.32 0.31 -5.87
N LEU A 34 -24.48 0.48 -5.25
CA LEU A 34 -25.52 1.39 -5.77
C LEU A 34 -25.02 2.86 -5.71
N GLY A 35 -24.36 3.25 -4.63
CA GLY A 35 -23.75 4.56 -4.48
C GLY A 35 -22.72 4.86 -5.58
N CYS A 36 -21.80 3.93 -5.84
CA CYS A 36 -20.81 4.04 -6.91
C CYS A 36 -21.47 4.22 -8.30
N LYS A 37 -22.58 3.53 -8.55
CA LYS A 37 -23.28 3.61 -9.84
C LYS A 37 -23.92 4.99 -10.08
N PHE A 38 -24.54 5.59 -9.06
CA PHE A 38 -25.33 6.81 -9.23
C PHE A 38 -24.58 8.10 -8.90
N ALA A 39 -23.71 8.06 -7.92
CA ALA A 39 -22.96 9.21 -7.46
C ALA A 39 -21.57 8.77 -7.00
N PRO A 40 -20.67 8.45 -7.93
CA PRO A 40 -19.33 8.03 -7.58
C PRO A 40 -18.62 9.17 -6.85
N SER A 41 -18.18 8.88 -5.63
CA SER A 41 -17.27 9.69 -4.85
C SER A 41 -16.15 8.78 -4.43
N PHE A 42 -14.91 9.14 -4.74
CA PHE A 42 -13.80 8.30 -4.35
C PHE A 42 -13.75 8.18 -2.83
N ALA A 43 -13.69 9.29 -2.12
CA ALA A 43 -13.50 9.32 -0.66
C ALA A 43 -14.60 8.60 0.11
N ASP A 44 -15.86 8.69 -0.35
CA ASP A 44 -17.02 8.22 0.43
C ASP A 44 -17.38 6.75 0.15
N THR A 45 -17.02 6.23 -1.00
CA THR A 45 -17.62 4.95 -1.46
C THR A 45 -16.61 3.87 -1.82
N TYR A 46 -15.57 4.16 -2.59
CA TYR A 46 -14.65 3.13 -3.09
C TYR A 46 -13.80 2.47 -2.00
N PRO A 47 -13.15 3.20 -1.08
CA PRO A 47 -12.42 2.58 0.02
C PRO A 47 -13.32 1.70 0.88
N ALA A 48 -14.53 2.20 1.23
CA ALA A 48 -15.50 1.44 2.01
C ALA A 48 -15.97 0.17 1.28
N LEU A 49 -16.19 0.26 -0.05
CA LEU A 49 -16.58 -0.89 -0.88
C LEU A 49 -15.49 -1.96 -0.91
N VAL A 50 -14.24 -1.57 -1.13
CA VAL A 50 -13.08 -2.49 -1.16
C VAL A 50 -12.86 -3.12 0.21
N HIS A 51 -12.85 -2.32 1.28
CA HIS A 51 -12.68 -2.84 2.64
C HIS A 51 -13.79 -3.80 3.06
N LEU A 52 -15.04 -3.51 2.72
CA LEU A 52 -16.16 -4.38 3.04
C LEU A 52 -16.14 -5.66 2.20
N SER A 53 -15.79 -5.58 0.92
CA SER A 53 -15.59 -6.76 0.07
C SER A 53 -14.51 -7.67 0.65
N ARG A 54 -13.39 -7.09 1.10
CA ARG A 54 -12.32 -7.81 1.78
C ARG A 54 -12.79 -8.48 3.07
N ALA A 55 -13.54 -7.77 3.90
CA ALA A 55 -14.07 -8.31 5.16
C ALA A 55 -15.06 -9.47 4.94
N LEU A 56 -15.69 -9.53 3.79
CA LEU A 56 -16.59 -10.62 3.38
C LEU A 56 -15.89 -11.73 2.58
N ASP A 57 -14.55 -11.70 2.49
CA ASP A 57 -13.70 -12.58 1.68
C ASP A 57 -14.03 -12.56 0.17
N ASP A 58 -14.72 -11.52 -0.30
CA ASP A 58 -14.96 -11.24 -1.72
C ASP A 58 -13.76 -10.49 -2.30
N ARG A 59 -12.61 -11.19 -2.40
CA ARG A 59 -11.33 -10.60 -2.83
C ARG A 59 -11.39 -10.07 -4.26
N TRP A 60 -12.04 -10.82 -5.16
CA TRP A 60 -12.20 -10.39 -6.55
C TRP A 60 -13.16 -9.21 -6.69
N GLY A 61 -14.24 -9.18 -5.91
CA GLY A 61 -15.12 -8.01 -5.83
C GLY A 61 -14.40 -6.75 -5.31
N ALA A 62 -13.41 -6.92 -4.42
CA ALA A 62 -12.54 -5.82 -4.00
C ALA A 62 -11.65 -5.32 -5.16
N VAL A 63 -11.05 -6.22 -5.95
CA VAL A 63 -10.24 -5.86 -7.13
C VAL A 63 -11.08 -5.15 -8.19
N GLU A 64 -12.29 -5.65 -8.48
CA GLU A 64 -13.21 -5.02 -9.44
C GLU A 64 -13.59 -3.60 -9.01
N ALA A 65 -13.93 -3.42 -7.73
CA ALA A 65 -14.27 -2.11 -7.18
C ALA A 65 -13.09 -1.13 -7.25
N ALA A 66 -11.88 -1.59 -6.89
CA ALA A 66 -10.68 -0.77 -6.97
C ALA A 66 -10.32 -0.41 -8.43
N ARG A 67 -10.47 -1.35 -9.36
CA ARG A 67 -10.28 -1.10 -10.81
C ARG A 67 -11.29 -0.09 -11.35
N GLU A 68 -12.57 -0.20 -10.95
CA GLU A 68 -13.56 0.81 -11.31
C GLU A 68 -13.17 2.19 -10.77
N ALA A 69 -12.59 2.26 -9.57
CA ALA A 69 -12.10 3.51 -8.99
C ALA A 69 -11.01 4.14 -9.87
N THR A 70 -10.01 3.37 -10.35
CA THR A 70 -8.95 3.92 -11.21
C THR A 70 -9.47 4.38 -12.58
N VAL A 71 -10.48 3.73 -13.13
CA VAL A 71 -11.11 4.16 -14.39
C VAL A 71 -11.87 5.49 -14.21
N ARG A 72 -12.51 5.68 -13.06
CA ARG A 72 -13.30 6.90 -12.79
C ARG A 72 -12.49 8.06 -12.27
N PHE A 73 -11.38 7.78 -11.62
CA PHE A 73 -10.48 8.72 -10.96
C PHE A 73 -9.02 8.43 -11.33
N PRO A 74 -8.65 8.49 -12.62
CA PRO A 74 -7.32 8.09 -13.09
C PRO A 74 -6.18 8.93 -12.51
N ASP A 75 -6.47 10.20 -12.20
CA ASP A 75 -5.49 11.15 -11.63
C ASP A 75 -5.47 11.15 -10.09
N HIS A 76 -6.09 10.16 -9.47
CA HIS A 76 -6.18 10.08 -8.00
C HIS A 76 -5.27 8.97 -7.48
N ALA A 77 -4.16 9.34 -6.84
CA ALA A 77 -3.15 8.40 -6.35
C ALA A 77 -3.75 7.33 -5.41
N ASP A 78 -4.70 7.71 -4.54
CA ASP A 78 -5.38 6.75 -3.66
C ASP A 78 -6.19 5.68 -4.41
N ALA A 79 -6.70 5.97 -5.62
CA ALA A 79 -7.39 4.95 -6.40
C ALA A 79 -6.43 3.85 -6.86
N TRP A 80 -5.23 4.23 -7.27
CA TRP A 80 -4.17 3.30 -7.65
C TRP A 80 -3.59 2.55 -6.46
N MET A 81 -3.44 3.23 -5.30
CA MET A 81 -3.09 2.56 -4.05
C MET A 81 -4.08 1.47 -3.69
N LEU A 82 -5.38 1.79 -3.72
CA LEU A 82 -6.45 0.87 -3.42
C LEU A 82 -6.46 -0.36 -4.36
N LEU A 83 -6.15 -0.13 -5.66
CA LEU A 83 -6.01 -1.21 -6.64
C LEU A 83 -4.80 -2.10 -6.33
N GLY A 84 -3.64 -1.52 -6.01
CA GLY A 84 -2.44 -2.25 -5.64
C GLY A 84 -2.67 -3.15 -4.42
N GLU A 85 -3.29 -2.63 -3.37
CA GLU A 85 -3.66 -3.40 -2.17
C GLU A 85 -4.64 -4.53 -2.49
N ALA A 86 -5.66 -4.28 -3.30
CA ALA A 86 -6.62 -5.30 -3.69
C ALA A 86 -5.98 -6.43 -4.52
N LEU A 87 -5.06 -6.08 -5.43
CA LEU A 87 -4.33 -7.05 -6.26
C LEU A 87 -3.35 -7.91 -5.44
N GLN A 88 -2.73 -7.35 -4.40
CA GLN A 88 -1.90 -8.14 -3.46
C GLN A 88 -2.70 -9.26 -2.78
N MET A 89 -3.97 -9.02 -2.42
CA MET A 89 -4.82 -10.03 -1.76
C MET A 89 -5.13 -11.24 -2.66
N VAL A 90 -5.09 -11.06 -3.96
CA VAL A 90 -5.29 -12.12 -4.96
C VAL A 90 -3.97 -12.61 -5.58
N PHE A 91 -2.84 -12.26 -4.95
CA PHE A 91 -1.48 -12.67 -5.34
C PHE A 91 -1.06 -12.22 -6.75
N ARG A 92 -1.70 -11.19 -7.33
CA ARG A 92 -1.32 -10.57 -8.59
C ARG A 92 -0.23 -9.52 -8.35
N GLN A 93 1.00 -10.00 -8.03
CA GLN A 93 2.08 -9.15 -7.53
C GLN A 93 2.58 -8.14 -8.58
N ASP A 94 2.73 -8.56 -9.84
CA ASP A 94 3.21 -7.67 -10.91
C ASP A 94 2.19 -6.58 -11.21
N ASP A 95 0.89 -6.92 -11.24
CA ASP A 95 -0.16 -5.94 -11.44
C ASP A 95 -0.26 -4.97 -10.26
N ALA A 96 -0.08 -5.47 -9.02
CA ALA A 96 -0.06 -4.64 -7.81
C ALA A 96 1.11 -3.65 -7.85
N LEU A 97 2.29 -4.12 -8.27
CA LEU A 97 3.45 -3.26 -8.46
C LEU A 97 3.15 -2.16 -9.48
N GLY A 98 2.58 -2.52 -10.64
CA GLY A 98 2.17 -1.54 -11.65
C GLY A 98 1.20 -0.49 -11.10
N ALA A 99 0.25 -0.88 -10.23
CA ALA A 99 -0.67 0.05 -9.60
C ALA A 99 0.04 0.99 -8.61
N PHE A 100 0.95 0.48 -7.77
CA PHE A 100 1.73 1.34 -6.86
C PHE A 100 2.65 2.31 -7.61
N GLU A 101 3.25 1.88 -8.72
CA GLU A 101 4.06 2.76 -9.56
C GLU A 101 3.22 3.87 -10.22
N GLN A 102 1.97 3.59 -10.59
CA GLN A 102 1.04 4.63 -11.05
C GLN A 102 0.69 5.61 -9.93
N ALA A 103 0.46 5.13 -8.70
CA ALA A 103 0.26 6.01 -7.56
C ALA A 103 1.47 6.93 -7.33
N LEU A 104 2.69 6.38 -7.41
CA LEU A 104 3.94 7.13 -7.26
C LEU A 104 4.21 8.11 -8.41
N ALA A 105 3.70 7.85 -9.61
CA ALA A 105 3.81 8.76 -10.74
C ALA A 105 2.89 9.99 -10.58
N LEU A 106 1.79 9.82 -9.85
CA LEU A 106 0.85 10.90 -9.57
C LEU A 106 1.24 11.74 -8.35
N GLU A 107 1.76 11.08 -7.32
CA GLU A 107 2.12 11.73 -6.06
C GLU A 107 3.26 11.00 -5.36
N GLU A 108 4.25 11.74 -4.86
CA GLU A 108 5.30 11.19 -4.01
C GLU A 108 4.72 10.80 -2.65
N ARG A 109 4.64 9.48 -2.40
CA ARG A 109 3.98 8.89 -1.23
C ARG A 109 4.86 7.84 -0.58
N ALA A 110 5.06 7.99 0.71
CA ALA A 110 5.83 7.01 1.48
C ALA A 110 5.16 5.62 1.49
N ASP A 111 3.83 5.57 1.62
CA ASP A 111 3.07 4.30 1.67
C ASP A 111 3.12 3.53 0.34
N ALA A 112 3.00 4.22 -0.81
CA ALA A 112 3.13 3.60 -2.13
C ALA A 112 4.55 3.06 -2.36
N ALA A 113 5.58 3.85 -2.01
CA ALA A 113 6.97 3.45 -2.13
C ALA A 113 7.30 2.26 -1.20
N MET A 114 6.78 2.26 0.03
CA MET A 114 6.89 1.13 0.97
C MET A 114 6.23 -0.15 0.43
N ALA A 115 5.03 -0.03 -0.13
CA ALA A 115 4.31 -1.16 -0.71
C ALA A 115 5.04 -1.76 -1.91
N ALA A 116 5.52 -0.91 -2.84
CA ALA A 116 6.32 -1.33 -3.99
C ALA A 116 7.65 -1.98 -3.54
N GLY A 117 8.37 -1.38 -2.59
CA GLY A 117 9.60 -1.93 -2.02
C GLY A 117 9.39 -3.31 -1.41
N THR A 118 8.30 -3.49 -0.67
CA THR A 118 7.96 -4.80 -0.08
C THR A 118 7.69 -5.87 -1.14
N LEU A 119 7.03 -5.51 -2.24
CA LEU A 119 6.84 -6.44 -3.37
C LEU A 119 8.15 -6.82 -4.02
N PHE A 120 9.05 -5.87 -4.25
CA PHE A 120 10.38 -6.16 -4.77
C PHE A 120 11.19 -7.08 -3.84
N GLN A 121 11.15 -6.86 -2.52
CA GLN A 121 11.78 -7.78 -1.56
C GLN A 121 11.24 -9.21 -1.67
N ARG A 122 9.92 -9.36 -1.77
CA ARG A 122 9.25 -10.68 -1.88
C ARG A 122 9.60 -11.41 -3.16
N THR A 123 9.92 -10.69 -4.22
CA THR A 123 10.32 -11.25 -5.53
C THR A 123 11.84 -11.39 -5.66
N GLY A 124 12.62 -11.10 -4.60
CA GLY A 124 14.07 -11.20 -4.61
C GLY A 124 14.79 -10.07 -5.37
N ARG A 125 14.07 -9.03 -5.77
CA ARG A 125 14.63 -7.85 -6.47
C ARG A 125 15.12 -6.82 -5.45
N PHE A 126 16.17 -7.18 -4.71
CA PHE A 126 16.58 -6.42 -3.52
C PHE A 126 17.12 -5.03 -3.84
N ALA A 127 17.84 -4.86 -4.96
CA ALA A 127 18.31 -3.53 -5.37
C ALA A 127 17.15 -2.58 -5.70
N ASP A 128 16.12 -3.08 -6.40
CA ASP A 128 14.91 -2.31 -6.69
C ASP A 128 14.14 -1.99 -5.40
N ALA A 129 14.06 -2.95 -4.47
CA ALA A 129 13.44 -2.76 -3.17
C ALA A 129 14.14 -1.64 -2.39
N ALA A 130 15.47 -1.66 -2.31
CA ALA A 130 16.25 -0.64 -1.64
C ALA A 130 15.98 0.75 -2.23
N ALA A 131 15.95 0.88 -3.57
CA ALA A 131 15.64 2.15 -4.22
C ALA A 131 14.23 2.66 -3.85
N ARG A 132 13.23 1.77 -3.73
CA ARG A 132 11.88 2.17 -3.32
C ARG A 132 11.79 2.57 -1.84
N PHE A 133 12.49 1.86 -0.96
CA PHE A 133 12.54 2.24 0.46
C PHE A 133 13.31 3.55 0.71
N ALA A 134 14.37 3.82 -0.06
CA ALA A 134 15.03 5.13 -0.03
C ALA A 134 14.07 6.25 -0.47
N ARG A 135 13.27 6.03 -1.52
CA ARG A 135 12.23 6.95 -1.96
C ARG A 135 11.13 7.12 -0.89
N ALA A 136 10.75 6.02 -0.23
CA ALA A 136 9.80 6.07 0.88
C ALA A 136 10.32 6.95 2.03
N TYR A 137 11.60 6.82 2.38
CA TYR A 137 12.22 7.66 3.39
C TYR A 137 12.18 9.15 2.99
N ALA A 138 12.56 9.48 1.77
CA ALA A 138 12.53 10.84 1.25
C ALA A 138 11.11 11.44 1.27
N ALA A 139 10.08 10.60 1.12
CA ALA A 139 8.66 10.97 1.22
C ALA A 139 8.11 10.97 2.66
N GLY A 140 8.96 10.87 3.67
CA GLY A 140 8.56 10.93 5.09
C GLY A 140 8.25 9.57 5.73
N GLY A 141 8.69 8.47 5.14
CA GLY A 141 8.51 7.10 5.67
C GLY A 141 9.30 6.79 6.95
N GLY A 142 10.15 7.71 7.38
CA GLY A 142 10.88 7.67 8.66
C GLY A 142 11.77 6.44 8.85
N ALA A 143 12.06 6.13 10.10
CA ALA A 143 12.97 5.04 10.48
C ALA A 143 12.58 3.66 9.91
N THR A 144 11.29 3.40 9.72
CA THR A 144 10.83 2.12 9.13
C THR A 144 11.33 1.96 7.70
N ALA A 145 11.26 3.02 6.89
CA ALA A 145 11.76 2.99 5.51
C ALA A 145 13.29 2.78 5.47
N LEU A 146 14.04 3.43 6.37
CA LEU A 146 15.49 3.23 6.49
C LEU A 146 15.86 1.81 6.88
N TRP A 147 15.12 1.21 7.81
CA TRP A 147 15.33 -0.18 8.21
C TRP A 147 15.16 -1.14 7.03
N HIS A 148 14.05 -1.02 6.29
CA HIS A 148 13.81 -1.86 5.11
C HIS A 148 14.78 -1.58 3.97
N ASN A 149 15.23 -0.32 3.81
CA ASN A 149 16.27 0.06 2.87
C ASN A 149 17.57 -0.67 3.20
N ALA A 150 18.06 -0.55 4.44
CA ALA A 150 19.28 -1.22 4.89
C ALA A 150 19.18 -2.74 4.73
N GLN A 151 18.06 -3.34 5.11
CA GLN A 151 17.82 -4.76 4.93
C GLN A 151 17.95 -5.18 3.47
N SER A 152 17.30 -4.43 2.56
CA SER A 152 17.34 -4.73 1.12
C SER A 152 18.74 -4.56 0.53
N LEU A 153 19.49 -3.57 0.99
CA LEU A 153 20.87 -3.36 0.56
C LEU A 153 21.80 -4.49 1.03
N TYR A 154 21.65 -4.99 2.27
CA TYR A 154 22.36 -6.20 2.70
C TYR A 154 22.00 -7.42 1.88
N ASP A 155 20.69 -7.63 1.60
CA ASP A 155 20.22 -8.73 0.76
C ASP A 155 20.71 -8.60 -0.70
N ALA A 156 20.97 -7.38 -1.18
CA ALA A 156 21.56 -7.10 -2.49
C ALA A 156 23.10 -7.22 -2.51
N GLY A 157 23.74 -7.37 -1.34
CA GLY A 157 25.20 -7.44 -1.19
C GLY A 157 25.90 -6.08 -1.10
N ASP A 158 25.17 -4.97 -1.09
CA ASP A 158 25.74 -3.62 -0.91
C ASP A 158 25.83 -3.26 0.58
N HIS A 159 26.84 -3.84 1.23
CA HIS A 159 27.05 -3.66 2.67
C HIS A 159 27.43 -2.23 3.04
N GLY A 160 28.10 -1.49 2.15
CA GLY A 160 28.48 -0.10 2.40
C GLY A 160 27.27 0.82 2.51
N ALA A 161 26.41 0.81 1.49
CA ALA A 161 25.18 1.59 1.48
C ALA A 161 24.22 1.14 2.59
N ALA A 162 24.20 -0.16 2.93
CA ALA A 162 23.40 -0.68 4.03
C ALA A 162 23.82 -0.11 5.39
N ASP A 163 25.12 -0.02 5.63
CA ASP A 163 25.69 0.57 6.86
C ASP A 163 25.39 2.08 6.94
N GLU A 164 25.39 2.80 5.82
CA GLU A 164 24.98 4.21 5.75
C GLU A 164 23.50 4.39 6.10
N ALA A 165 22.63 3.56 5.53
CA ALA A 165 21.21 3.58 5.84
C ALA A 165 20.92 3.28 7.33
N LEU A 166 21.66 2.33 7.94
CA LEU A 166 21.59 2.05 9.38
C LEU A 166 22.09 3.20 10.24
N ASN A 167 23.13 3.92 9.83
CA ASN A 167 23.58 5.09 10.54
C ASN A 167 22.50 6.18 10.56
N LEU A 168 21.82 6.42 9.44
CA LEU A 168 20.68 7.33 9.38
C LEU A 168 19.52 6.83 10.26
N TRP A 169 19.20 5.53 10.19
CA TRP A 169 18.20 4.93 11.06
C TRP A 169 18.49 5.17 12.55
N ALA A 170 19.74 5.07 12.95
CA ALA A 170 20.15 5.28 14.34
C ALA A 170 19.93 6.73 14.81
N THR A 171 19.89 7.71 13.92
CA THR A 171 19.54 9.10 14.26
C THR A 171 18.04 9.33 14.43
N GLU A 172 17.19 8.49 13.81
CA GLU A 172 15.74 8.63 13.78
C GLU A 172 15.05 7.92 14.96
N VAL A 173 15.72 6.96 15.62
CA VAL A 173 15.11 6.16 16.69
C VAL A 173 15.71 6.48 18.05
N PRO A 174 14.90 6.44 19.12
CA PRO A 174 15.43 6.55 20.49
C PRO A 174 16.47 5.45 20.75
N ASP A 175 17.59 5.83 21.34
CA ASP A 175 18.72 4.93 21.64
C ASP A 175 19.29 4.18 20.41
N GLY A 176 19.01 4.68 19.19
CA GLY A 176 19.42 4.04 17.94
C GLY A 176 20.92 3.82 17.85
N HIS A 177 21.75 4.76 18.30
CA HIS A 177 23.20 4.60 18.29
C HIS A 177 23.69 3.45 19.18
N SER A 178 23.09 3.21 20.34
CA SER A 178 23.44 2.08 21.20
C SER A 178 22.96 0.73 20.62
N ARG A 179 21.89 0.74 19.84
CA ARG A 179 21.32 -0.45 19.16
C ARG A 179 21.95 -0.74 17.79
N LEU A 180 22.72 0.19 17.25
CA LEU A 180 23.29 0.08 15.90
C LEU A 180 24.16 -1.18 15.70
N PRO A 181 25.05 -1.59 16.63
CA PRO A 181 25.83 -2.82 16.46
C PRO A 181 24.96 -4.07 16.35
N GLU A 182 23.93 -4.18 17.18
CA GLU A 182 22.99 -5.31 17.17
C GLU A 182 22.15 -5.33 15.88
N ALA A 183 21.62 -4.17 15.47
CA ALA A 183 20.87 -4.01 14.23
C ALA A 183 21.69 -4.44 13.01
N ARG A 184 22.95 -4.01 12.97
CA ARG A 184 23.90 -4.40 11.90
C ARG A 184 24.18 -5.89 11.88
N ALA A 185 24.42 -6.50 13.04
CA ALA A 185 24.65 -7.93 13.17
C ALA A 185 23.41 -8.74 12.74
N GLU A 186 22.23 -8.31 13.16
CA GLU A 186 20.96 -8.94 12.81
C GLU A 186 20.73 -8.96 11.29
N LEU A 187 20.88 -7.81 10.62
CA LEU A 187 20.63 -7.72 9.18
C LEU A 187 21.67 -8.49 8.37
N ARG A 188 22.95 -8.47 8.77
CA ARG A 188 24.00 -9.29 8.13
C ARG A 188 23.73 -10.77 8.27
N ALA A 189 23.30 -11.24 9.44
CA ALA A 189 22.94 -12.64 9.66
C ALA A 189 21.74 -13.07 8.80
N LYS A 190 20.72 -12.22 8.69
CA LYS A 190 19.54 -12.47 7.83
C LYS A 190 19.92 -12.56 6.36
N ALA A 191 20.76 -11.66 5.87
CA ALA A 191 21.22 -11.67 4.48
C ALA A 191 22.05 -12.94 4.19
N ALA A 192 22.98 -13.31 5.07
CA ALA A 192 23.76 -14.53 4.94
C ALA A 192 22.90 -15.79 4.92
N ALA A 193 21.87 -15.87 5.78
CA ALA A 193 20.93 -17.00 5.79
C ALA A 193 20.13 -17.10 4.47
N ARG A 194 19.71 -15.99 3.88
CA ARG A 194 19.01 -15.98 2.59
C ARG A 194 19.91 -16.43 1.44
N ALA A 195 21.17 -16.00 1.43
CA ALA A 195 22.12 -16.38 0.40
C ALA A 195 22.43 -17.90 0.38
N GLN A 196 22.18 -18.60 1.50
CA GLN A 196 22.36 -20.07 1.56
C GLN A 196 21.18 -20.87 1.01
N ILE A 197 20.02 -20.23 0.78
CA ILE A 197 18.78 -20.88 0.34
C ILE A 197 18.59 -20.73 -1.19
N GLN A 198 19.31 -19.80 -1.82
CA GLN A 198 19.30 -19.58 -3.27
C GLN A 198 20.35 -20.44 -3.99
#